data_dd1f1915a7b72829b3ca2606709aa65e
#
_entry.id   dd1f1915a7b72829b3ca2606709aa65e
#
_cell.length_a   1.000
_cell.length_b   1.000
_cell.length_c   1.000
_cell.angle_alpha   90.00
_cell.angle_beta   90.00
_cell.angle_gamma   90.00
#
_symmetry.space_group_name_H-M   'P 1'
#
loop_
_entity.id
_entity.type
_entity.pdbx_description
1 polymer ?
#
loop_
_entity_poly.entity_id
_entity_poly.type
_entity_poly.pdbx_seq_one_letter_code
_entity_poly.pdbx_strand_id
1 'polypeptide(L)'
;MRAAIIAFSMYSRIPMPMFEWKEEDMKYAMCFFPAIGMVIGAVFYGMFLLLSWLLLGSFLAAGILLAVPIFITGGIHMDGFMDTCDARASYGDREKKLAILKDTHTGAFAVIFGALYLILYAAACLELDRETAMLVSIGFVISRSLSG
;
A
#
# COMPACT_ATOMS: atom_id res chain seq x y z
N MET A 1 -0.94 10.37 20.92
CA MET A 1 -1.58 11.10 19.79
C MET A 1 -0.58 11.57 18.74
N ARG A 2 0.57 12.22 19.09
CA ARG A 2 1.57 12.69 18.10
C ARG A 2 2.11 11.55 17.22
N ALA A 3 2.52 10.41 17.81
CA ALA A 3 3.03 9.26 17.06
C ALA A 3 2.04 8.71 16.00
N ALA A 4 0.74 8.71 16.31
CA ALA A 4 -0.28 8.34 15.33
C ALA A 4 -0.34 9.32 14.14
N ILE A 5 -0.31 10.63 14.41
CA ILE A 5 -0.32 11.65 13.36
C ILE A 5 0.94 11.51 12.48
N ILE A 6 2.11 11.27 13.09
CA ILE A 6 3.35 11.03 12.36
C ILE A 6 3.22 9.80 11.45
N ALA A 7 2.70 8.68 11.97
CA ALA A 7 2.50 7.46 11.18
C ALA A 7 1.61 7.72 9.96
N PHE A 8 0.46 8.39 10.15
CA PHE A 8 -0.43 8.73 9.04
C PHE A 8 0.20 9.73 8.06
N SER A 9 0.97 10.72 8.54
CA SER A 9 1.69 11.67 7.69
C SER A 9 2.75 11.01 6.82
N MET A 10 3.48 10.02 7.36
CA MET A 10 4.56 9.33 6.65
C MET A 10 4.06 8.29 5.66
N TYR A 11 3.00 7.56 6.00
CA TYR A 11 2.58 6.35 5.28
C TYR A 11 1.20 6.43 4.65
N SER A 12 0.60 7.62 4.65
CA SER A 12 -0.64 7.89 3.93
C SER A 12 -0.67 9.30 3.35
N ARG A 13 -1.54 9.51 2.37
CA ARG A 13 -1.84 10.84 1.83
C ARG A 13 -2.97 11.56 2.55
N ILE A 14 -3.41 11.02 3.68
CA ILE A 14 -4.43 11.65 4.51
C ILE A 14 -3.85 12.94 5.09
N PRO A 15 -4.49 14.11 4.88
CA PRO A 15 -3.96 15.37 5.36
C PRO A 15 -3.94 15.38 6.90
N MET A 16 -2.75 15.52 7.47
CA MET A 16 -2.51 15.58 8.91
C MET A 16 -1.95 16.95 9.31
N PRO A 17 -2.23 17.41 10.55
CA PRO A 17 -1.64 18.64 11.06
C PRO A 17 -0.11 18.55 11.06
N MET A 18 0.56 19.56 10.52
CA MET A 18 2.01 19.65 10.55
C MET A 18 2.50 20.23 11.88
N PHE A 19 3.47 19.57 12.51
CA PHE A 19 4.19 20.04 13.69
C PHE A 19 5.64 19.56 13.62
N GLU A 20 6.50 20.14 14.45
CA GLU A 20 7.89 19.68 14.53
C GLU A 20 7.95 18.26 15.10
N TRP A 21 8.57 17.36 14.37
CA TRP A 21 8.72 15.97 14.78
C TRP A 21 9.91 15.83 15.71
N LYS A 22 9.68 15.20 16.84
CA LYS A 22 10.73 14.82 17.78
C LYS A 22 11.08 13.35 17.58
N GLU A 23 12.34 12.99 17.75
CA GLU A 23 12.80 11.59 17.61
C GLU A 23 12.03 10.64 18.55
N GLU A 24 11.66 11.10 19.73
CA GLU A 24 10.87 10.33 20.71
C GLU A 24 9.48 9.97 20.18
N ASP A 25 8.83 10.88 19.44
CA ASP A 25 7.51 10.67 18.86
C ASP A 25 7.58 9.69 17.67
N MET A 26 8.68 9.71 16.92
CA MET A 26 8.90 8.81 15.77
C MET A 26 9.09 7.35 16.21
N LYS A 27 9.69 7.12 17.38
CA LYS A 27 9.96 5.78 17.92
C LYS A 27 8.72 4.91 18.06
N TYR A 28 7.55 5.51 18.28
CA TYR A 28 6.28 4.82 18.44
C TYR A 28 5.38 4.90 17.19
N ALA A 29 5.83 5.55 16.13
CA ALA A 29 5.02 5.70 14.92
C ALA A 29 4.65 4.35 14.29
N MET A 30 5.57 3.38 14.30
CA MET A 30 5.35 2.03 13.75
C MET A 30 4.24 1.26 14.48
N CYS A 31 4.00 1.53 15.77
CA CYS A 31 2.90 0.91 16.52
C CYS A 31 1.51 1.26 15.95
N PHE A 32 1.41 2.34 15.16
CA PHE A 32 0.16 2.77 14.54
C PHE A 32 -0.02 2.27 13.09
N PHE A 33 0.89 1.44 12.58
CA PHE A 33 0.77 0.81 11.27
C PHE A 33 -0.53 0.01 11.10
N PRO A 34 -0.96 -0.81 12.06
CA PRO A 34 -2.24 -1.50 11.98
C PRO A 34 -3.44 -0.57 11.80
N ALA A 35 -3.39 0.64 12.40
CA ALA A 35 -4.46 1.63 12.25
C ALA A 35 -4.56 2.16 10.82
N ILE A 36 -3.43 2.32 10.12
CA ILE A 36 -3.42 2.67 8.70
C ILE A 36 -4.05 1.54 7.88
N GLY A 37 -3.71 0.28 8.21
CA GLY A 37 -4.34 -0.90 7.61
C GLY A 37 -5.85 -0.94 7.80
N MET A 38 -6.34 -0.57 9.00
CA MET A 38 -7.79 -0.48 9.28
C MET A 38 -8.47 0.58 8.39
N VAL A 39 -7.87 1.74 8.21
CA VAL A 39 -8.42 2.79 7.35
C VAL A 39 -8.47 2.31 5.89
N ILE A 40 -7.39 1.71 5.39
CA ILE A 40 -7.35 1.18 4.02
C ILE A 40 -8.43 0.11 3.85
N GLY A 41 -8.53 -0.85 4.77
CA GLY A 41 -9.52 -1.93 4.73
C GLY A 41 -10.95 -1.41 4.80
N ALA A 42 -11.24 -0.45 5.67
CA ALA A 42 -12.57 0.15 5.80
C ALA A 42 -12.99 0.89 4.51
N VAL A 43 -12.08 1.67 3.92
CA VAL A 43 -12.35 2.38 2.66
C VAL A 43 -12.49 1.38 1.50
N PHE A 44 -11.65 0.35 1.45
CA PHE A 44 -11.73 -0.70 0.43
C PHE A 44 -13.07 -1.43 0.48
N TYR A 45 -13.48 -1.90 1.65
CA TYR A 45 -14.75 -2.59 1.82
C TYR A 45 -15.96 -1.68 1.57
N GLY A 46 -15.91 -0.45 2.08
CA GLY A 46 -16.96 0.54 1.81
C GLY A 46 -17.08 0.85 0.31
N MET A 47 -15.96 0.96 -0.40
CA MET A 47 -15.95 1.14 -1.85
C MET A 47 -16.51 -0.08 -2.56
N PHE A 48 -16.15 -1.30 -2.16
CA PHE A 48 -16.72 -2.54 -2.71
C PHE A 48 -18.25 -2.55 -2.59
N LEU A 49 -18.78 -2.22 -1.40
CA LEU A 49 -20.24 -2.16 -1.20
C LEU A 49 -20.90 -1.07 -2.05
N LEU A 50 -20.28 0.09 -2.16
CA LEU A 50 -20.78 1.20 -2.99
C LEU A 50 -20.82 0.81 -4.47
N LEU A 51 -19.75 0.24 -5.00
CA LEU A 51 -19.66 -0.18 -6.40
C LEU A 51 -20.66 -1.29 -6.73
N SER A 52 -20.86 -2.23 -5.79
CA SER A 52 -21.87 -3.28 -5.89
C SER A 52 -23.29 -2.71 -5.91
N TRP A 53 -23.55 -1.71 -5.09
CA TRP A 53 -24.85 -1.04 -5.05
C TRP A 53 -25.13 -0.21 -6.33
N LEU A 54 -24.09 0.42 -6.90
CA LEU A 54 -24.19 1.19 -8.14
C LEU A 54 -24.30 0.29 -9.38
N LEU A 55 -24.19 -1.04 -9.24
CA LEU A 55 -24.22 -2.02 -10.34
C LEU A 55 -23.22 -1.71 -11.45
N LEU A 56 -22.05 -1.19 -11.09
CA LEU A 56 -20.99 -0.89 -12.05
C LEU A 56 -20.43 -2.18 -12.65
N GLY A 57 -20.01 -2.11 -13.91
CA GLY A 57 -19.39 -3.25 -14.58
C GLY A 57 -18.13 -3.72 -13.82
N SER A 58 -17.97 -5.04 -13.71
CA SER A 58 -16.94 -5.69 -12.88
C SER A 58 -15.52 -5.18 -13.17
N PHE A 59 -15.22 -4.88 -14.43
CA PHE A 59 -13.91 -4.40 -14.84
C PHE A 59 -13.59 -3.01 -14.28
N LEU A 60 -14.56 -2.09 -14.33
CA LEU A 60 -14.42 -0.74 -13.77
C LEU A 60 -14.33 -0.81 -12.24
N ALA A 61 -15.17 -1.64 -11.62
CA ALA A 61 -15.16 -1.84 -10.18
C ALA A 61 -13.80 -2.38 -9.69
N ALA A 62 -13.24 -3.39 -10.37
CA ALA A 62 -11.92 -3.93 -10.06
C ALA A 62 -10.80 -2.87 -10.18
N GLY A 63 -10.82 -2.05 -11.23
CA GLY A 63 -9.86 -0.96 -11.39
C GLY A 63 -9.94 0.09 -10.27
N ILE A 64 -11.15 0.46 -9.84
CA ILE A 64 -11.35 1.38 -8.73
C ILE A 64 -10.86 0.76 -7.41
N LEU A 65 -11.20 -0.50 -7.14
CA LEU A 65 -10.75 -1.20 -5.93
C LEU A 65 -9.23 -1.32 -5.86
N LEU A 66 -8.57 -1.63 -6.98
CA LEU A 66 -7.11 -1.65 -7.07
C LEU A 66 -6.50 -0.28 -6.75
N ALA A 67 -7.13 0.80 -7.18
CA ALA A 67 -6.64 2.15 -6.98
C ALA A 67 -6.75 2.62 -5.51
N VAL A 68 -7.72 2.12 -4.74
CA VAL A 68 -7.99 2.54 -3.35
C VAL A 68 -6.73 2.52 -2.47
N PRO A 69 -6.02 1.39 -2.27
CA PRO A 69 -4.85 1.36 -1.40
C PRO A 69 -3.69 2.22 -1.94
N ILE A 70 -3.55 2.33 -3.26
CA ILE A 70 -2.51 3.15 -3.90
C ILE A 70 -2.75 4.62 -3.58
N PHE A 71 -3.98 5.12 -3.75
CA PHE A 71 -4.30 6.52 -3.46
C PHE A 71 -4.21 6.86 -1.98
N ILE A 72 -4.68 5.99 -1.09
CA ILE A 72 -4.61 6.24 0.36
C ILE A 72 -3.16 6.31 0.84
N THR A 73 -2.29 5.42 0.36
CA THR A 73 -0.88 5.37 0.77
C THR A 73 0.03 6.28 -0.05
N GLY A 74 -0.49 6.87 -1.14
CA GLY A 74 0.34 7.63 -2.08
C GLY A 74 1.35 6.78 -2.86
N GLY A 75 1.15 5.46 -2.87
CA GLY A 75 2.02 4.53 -3.61
C GLY A 75 3.30 4.10 -2.88
N ILE A 76 3.59 4.62 -1.68
CA ILE A 76 4.87 4.39 -0.97
C ILE A 76 5.22 2.90 -0.80
N HIS A 77 4.21 2.04 -0.60
CA HIS A 77 4.45 0.61 -0.46
C HIS A 77 4.71 -0.08 -1.81
N MET A 78 4.08 0.45 -2.86
CA MET A 78 4.32 -0.03 -4.23
C MET A 78 5.71 0.37 -4.71
N ASP A 79 6.12 1.58 -4.40
CA ASP A 79 7.46 2.11 -4.65
C ASP A 79 8.54 1.22 -4.00
N GLY A 80 8.43 0.99 -2.70
CA GLY A 80 9.36 0.10 -1.98
C GLY A 80 9.35 -1.35 -2.49
N PHE A 81 8.21 -1.87 -2.98
CA PHE A 81 8.13 -3.17 -3.63
C PHE A 81 8.92 -3.16 -4.95
N MET A 82 8.73 -2.15 -5.79
CA MET A 82 9.39 -2.01 -7.07
C MET A 82 10.90 -1.87 -6.91
N ASP A 83 11.37 -1.03 -6.00
CA ASP A 83 12.79 -0.87 -5.67
C ASP A 83 13.42 -2.17 -5.19
N THR A 84 12.69 -2.91 -4.34
CA THR A 84 13.14 -4.22 -3.87
C THR A 84 13.26 -5.22 -5.01
N CYS A 85 12.34 -5.21 -5.98
CA CYS A 85 12.42 -6.08 -7.16
C CYS A 85 13.66 -5.78 -8.00
N ASP A 86 13.97 -4.51 -8.25
CA ASP A 86 15.19 -4.12 -8.97
C ASP A 86 16.46 -4.52 -8.23
N ALA A 87 16.54 -4.23 -6.93
CA ALA A 87 17.69 -4.58 -6.11
C ALA A 87 17.93 -6.10 -6.05
N ARG A 88 16.85 -6.90 -5.96
CA ARG A 88 16.95 -8.37 -5.92
C ARG A 88 17.34 -8.98 -7.26
N ALA A 89 16.81 -8.43 -8.35
CA ALA A 89 17.08 -8.91 -9.70
C ALA A 89 18.47 -8.49 -10.21
N SER A 90 19.07 -7.46 -9.62
CA SER A 90 20.41 -7.02 -10.01
C SER A 90 21.48 -8.04 -9.63
N TYR A 91 22.40 -8.28 -10.56
CA TYR A 91 23.64 -9.04 -10.29
C TYR A 91 24.64 -8.12 -9.60
N GLY A 92 24.99 -8.42 -8.36
CA GLY A 92 25.95 -7.65 -7.58
C GLY A 92 25.98 -8.02 -6.11
N ASP A 93 26.96 -7.48 -5.42
CA ASP A 93 27.11 -7.59 -3.98
C ASP A 93 26.07 -6.76 -3.22
N ARG A 94 26.15 -6.83 -1.89
CA ARG A 94 25.24 -6.10 -1.00
C ARG A 94 25.30 -4.59 -1.18
N GLU A 95 26.51 -4.06 -1.43
CA GLU A 95 26.71 -2.61 -1.58
C GLU A 95 26.01 -2.08 -2.83
N LYS A 96 26.14 -2.80 -3.95
CA LYS A 96 25.45 -2.47 -5.20
C LYS A 96 23.93 -2.53 -5.06
N LYS A 97 23.42 -3.55 -4.37
CA LYS A 97 21.97 -3.67 -4.11
C LYS A 97 21.43 -2.54 -3.24
N LEU A 98 22.19 -2.12 -2.21
CA LEU A 98 21.84 -0.97 -1.39
C LEU A 98 21.94 0.37 -2.16
N ALA A 99 22.84 0.47 -3.13
CA ALA A 99 22.92 1.63 -4.01
C ALA A 99 21.68 1.74 -4.91
N ILE A 100 21.20 0.60 -5.45
CA ILE A 100 19.96 0.55 -6.27
C ILE A 100 18.75 1.00 -5.45
N LEU A 101 18.60 0.55 -4.20
CA LEU A 101 17.52 0.98 -3.30
C LEU A 101 17.52 2.49 -2.98
N LYS A 102 18.63 3.19 -3.24
CA LYS A 102 18.75 4.65 -3.05
C LYS A 102 18.68 5.42 -4.37
N ASP A 103 18.65 4.70 -5.49
CA ASP A 103 18.55 5.31 -6.81
C ASP A 103 17.10 5.75 -7.06
N THR A 104 16.94 6.95 -7.59
CA THR A 104 15.62 7.49 -7.96
C THR A 104 15.14 7.01 -9.33
N HIS A 105 15.96 6.25 -10.06
CA HIS A 105 15.60 5.71 -11.36
C HIS A 105 14.94 4.33 -11.22
N THR A 106 13.83 4.15 -11.88
CA THR A 106 13.12 2.87 -11.93
C THR A 106 13.76 1.95 -12.97
N GLY A 107 14.19 0.77 -12.55
CA GLY A 107 14.76 -0.23 -13.45
C GLY A 107 13.71 -1.10 -14.13
N ALA A 108 14.15 -1.92 -15.07
CA ALA A 108 13.27 -2.77 -15.87
C ALA A 108 12.52 -3.82 -15.04
N PHE A 109 13.15 -4.38 -14.02
CA PHE A 109 12.52 -5.40 -13.17
C PHE A 109 11.45 -4.81 -12.27
N ALA A 110 11.61 -3.59 -11.76
CA ALA A 110 10.57 -2.86 -11.05
C ALA A 110 9.31 -2.73 -11.92
N VAL A 111 9.48 -2.32 -13.19
CA VAL A 111 8.36 -2.17 -14.14
C VAL A 111 7.68 -3.52 -14.42
N ILE A 112 8.46 -4.59 -14.68
CA ILE A 112 7.92 -5.91 -14.98
C ILE A 112 7.14 -6.47 -13.78
N PHE A 113 7.74 -6.48 -12.59
CA PHE A 113 7.09 -7.04 -11.39
C PHE A 113 5.96 -6.14 -10.89
N GLY A 114 6.09 -4.81 -11.02
CA GLY A 114 5.03 -3.86 -10.73
C GLY A 114 3.81 -4.07 -11.63
N ALA A 115 4.00 -4.21 -12.94
CA ALA A 115 2.92 -4.49 -13.87
C ALA A 115 2.27 -5.86 -13.59
N LEU A 116 3.07 -6.90 -13.36
CA LEU A 116 2.56 -8.22 -12.99
C LEU A 116 1.72 -8.18 -11.71
N TYR A 117 2.21 -7.48 -10.67
CA TYR A 117 1.46 -7.29 -9.43
C TYR A 117 0.10 -6.62 -9.68
N LEU A 118 0.08 -5.52 -10.45
CA LEU A 118 -1.16 -4.79 -10.73
C LEU A 118 -2.16 -5.62 -11.54
N ILE A 119 -1.68 -6.39 -12.52
CA ILE A 119 -2.53 -7.30 -13.32
C ILE A 119 -3.15 -8.39 -12.43
N LEU A 120 -2.34 -9.04 -11.60
CA LEU A 120 -2.83 -10.09 -10.69
C LEU A 120 -3.79 -9.53 -9.65
N TYR A 121 -3.51 -8.34 -9.13
CA TYR A 121 -4.38 -7.69 -8.17
C TYR A 121 -5.72 -7.30 -8.82
N ALA A 122 -5.70 -6.74 -10.04
CA ALA A 122 -6.93 -6.45 -10.78
C ALA A 122 -7.75 -7.72 -11.04
N ALA A 123 -7.08 -8.81 -11.46
CA ALA A 123 -7.73 -10.10 -11.65
C ALA A 123 -8.37 -10.63 -10.35
N ALA A 124 -7.67 -10.55 -9.22
CA ALA A 124 -8.21 -10.92 -7.92
C ALA A 124 -9.42 -10.05 -7.53
N CYS A 125 -9.41 -8.76 -7.84
CA CYS A 125 -10.55 -7.88 -7.59
C CYS A 125 -11.79 -8.23 -8.42
N LEU A 126 -11.63 -8.86 -9.59
CA LEU A 126 -12.76 -9.34 -10.41
C LEU A 126 -13.51 -10.51 -9.77
N GLU A 127 -12.82 -11.31 -8.98
CA GLU A 127 -13.35 -12.51 -8.31
C GLU A 127 -13.93 -12.24 -6.90
N LEU A 128 -13.91 -10.97 -6.45
CA LEU A 128 -14.38 -10.64 -5.11
C LEU A 128 -15.90 -10.76 -5.00
N ASP A 129 -16.31 -11.54 -4.02
CA ASP A 129 -17.64 -11.48 -3.43
C ASP A 129 -17.62 -10.71 -2.09
N ARG A 130 -18.74 -10.68 -1.40
CA ARG A 130 -18.87 -9.93 -0.14
C ARG A 130 -17.98 -10.49 0.98
N GLU A 131 -17.82 -11.79 1.05
CA GLU A 131 -17.04 -12.47 2.09
C GLU A 131 -15.53 -12.28 1.83
N THR A 132 -15.09 -12.53 0.61
CA THR A 132 -13.69 -12.36 0.22
C THR A 132 -13.26 -10.90 0.25
N ALA A 133 -14.12 -9.95 -0.11
CA ALA A 133 -13.82 -8.52 0.03
C ALA A 133 -13.62 -8.13 1.50
N MET A 134 -14.39 -8.69 2.43
CA MET A 134 -14.20 -8.49 3.86
C MET A 134 -12.87 -9.11 4.35
N LEU A 135 -12.53 -10.31 3.90
CA LEU A 135 -11.25 -10.97 4.24
C LEU A 135 -10.06 -10.17 3.72
N VAL A 136 -10.11 -9.68 2.48
CA VAL A 136 -9.08 -8.81 1.91
C VAL A 136 -8.92 -7.53 2.74
N SER A 137 -10.03 -6.96 3.20
CA SER A 137 -10.01 -5.75 4.03
C SER A 137 -9.32 -5.97 5.38
N ILE A 138 -9.53 -7.12 6.02
CA ILE A 138 -8.80 -7.54 7.22
C ILE A 138 -7.32 -7.81 6.88
N GLY A 139 -7.05 -8.35 5.69
CA GLY A 139 -5.70 -8.58 5.18
C GLY A 139 -4.82 -7.32 5.17
N PHE A 140 -5.39 -6.13 4.93
CA PHE A 140 -4.64 -4.87 5.03
C PHE A 140 -4.16 -4.59 6.46
N VAL A 141 -4.96 -4.92 7.47
CA VAL A 141 -4.57 -4.77 8.89
C VAL A 141 -3.41 -5.70 9.22
N ILE A 142 -3.55 -6.99 8.85
CA ILE A 142 -2.54 -8.01 9.10
C ILE A 142 -1.22 -7.64 8.38
N SER A 143 -1.29 -7.25 7.11
CA SER A 143 -0.13 -6.84 6.33
C SER A 143 0.63 -5.69 6.99
N ARG A 144 -0.08 -4.69 7.50
CA ARG A 144 0.56 -3.55 8.18
C ARG A 144 1.08 -3.91 9.57
N SER A 145 0.42 -4.82 10.27
CA SER A 145 0.92 -5.33 11.57
C SER A 145 2.23 -6.11 11.44
N LEU A 146 2.45 -6.76 10.30
CA LEU A 146 3.68 -7.52 10.02
C LEU A 146 4.79 -6.68 9.41
N SER A 147 4.51 -5.45 8.98
CA SER A 147 5.47 -4.55 8.33
C SER A 147 6.08 -3.53 9.29
N GLY A 148 5.53 -3.41 10.50
CA GLY A 148 5.93 -2.45 11.53
C GLY A 148 6.97 -2.95 12.51
#